data_6a577b83c17e75c4c0e5198b6a690199
#
_entry.id   6a577b83c17e75c4c0e5198b6a690199
#
_cell.length_a   1.000
_cell.length_b   1.000
_cell.length_c   1.000
_cell.angle_alpha   90.00
_cell.angle_beta   90.00
_cell.angle_gamma   90.00
#
_symmetry.space_group_name_H-M   'P 1'
#
loop_
_entity.id
_entity.type
_entity.pdbx_description
1 polymer ?
#
loop_
_entity_poly.entity_id
_entity_poly.type
_entity_poly.pdbx_seq_one_letter_code
_entity_poly.pdbx_strand_id
1 'polypeptide(L)'
;MDAELLYQKLLAHLRARAAKQSEPIALAGLAIGGAWIAERLARDLKLPHYGVINVAFHRDDYAEKGLAAIRSAESMATHLPFEVAGAHIVLIDDVLLTGTTVRAALNELFDFGRPASVELMVLADRGKRELPITADFVGEHVTVADHQILVLEKTIRDGSDSQYAFQFVLEERAA
;
A
#
# COMPACT_ATOMS: atom_id res chain seq x y z
N MET A 1 14.52 -6.23 -9.05
CA MET A 1 14.08 -5.48 -7.84
C MET A 1 13.60 -6.48 -6.80
N ASP A 2 14.12 -6.40 -5.59
CA ASP A 2 13.83 -7.34 -4.50
C ASP A 2 12.78 -6.75 -3.54
N ALA A 3 11.53 -7.22 -3.67
CA ALA A 3 10.41 -6.71 -2.87
C ALA A 3 10.60 -7.00 -1.36
N GLU A 4 11.22 -8.10 -0.98
CA GLU A 4 11.52 -8.41 0.41
C GLU A 4 12.53 -7.42 1.00
N LEU A 5 13.57 -7.08 0.26
CA LEU A 5 14.53 -6.07 0.68
C LEU A 5 13.84 -4.70 0.87
N LEU A 6 12.95 -4.31 -0.04
CA LEU A 6 12.20 -3.05 0.06
C LEU A 6 11.25 -3.07 1.26
N TYR A 7 10.59 -4.20 1.52
CA TYR A 7 9.78 -4.38 2.71
C TYR A 7 10.62 -4.22 3.99
N GLN A 8 11.80 -4.82 4.06
CA GLN A 8 12.69 -4.70 5.23
C GLN A 8 13.17 -3.26 5.45
N LYS A 9 13.42 -2.51 4.37
CA LYS A 9 13.74 -1.08 4.46
C LYS A 9 12.57 -0.28 5.06
N LEU A 10 11.34 -0.55 4.60
CA LEU A 10 10.13 0.10 5.11
C LEU A 10 9.91 -0.24 6.60
N LEU A 11 10.04 -1.50 6.98
CA LEU A 11 9.92 -1.95 8.36
C LEU A 11 10.96 -1.26 9.27
N ALA A 12 12.21 -1.18 8.83
CA ALA A 12 13.27 -0.49 9.58
C ALA A 12 12.97 1.01 9.72
N HIS A 13 12.46 1.65 8.68
CA HIS A 13 12.05 3.06 8.73
C HIS A 13 10.95 3.29 9.77
N LEU A 14 9.92 2.46 9.77
CA LEU A 14 8.81 2.56 10.74
C LEU A 14 9.27 2.27 12.18
N ARG A 15 10.15 1.30 12.39
CA ARG A 15 10.76 1.04 13.71
C ARG A 15 11.57 2.24 14.21
N ALA A 16 12.37 2.86 13.36
CA ALA A 16 13.14 4.04 13.72
C ALA A 16 12.23 5.24 14.04
N ARG A 17 11.13 5.40 13.30
CA ARG A 17 10.12 6.42 13.55
C ARG A 17 9.44 6.20 14.91
N ALA A 18 9.00 4.99 15.20
CA ALA A 18 8.37 4.62 16.47
C ALA A 18 9.29 4.87 17.68
N ALA A 19 10.59 4.68 17.53
CA ALA A 19 11.57 4.98 18.58
C ALA A 19 11.76 6.48 18.87
N LYS A 20 11.46 7.34 17.89
CA LYS A 20 11.65 8.80 18.00
C LYS A 20 10.38 9.56 18.38
N GLN A 21 9.22 8.99 18.11
CA GLN A 21 7.92 9.63 18.31
C GLN A 21 7.09 8.82 19.31
N SER A 22 6.55 9.51 20.31
CA SER A 22 5.70 8.89 21.34
C SER A 22 4.25 8.67 20.87
N GLU A 23 3.84 9.33 19.78
CA GLU A 23 2.48 9.26 19.28
C GLU A 23 2.26 7.96 18.50
N PRO A 24 1.19 7.19 18.81
CA PRO A 24 0.89 5.97 18.10
C PRO A 24 0.49 6.26 16.65
N ILE A 25 0.88 5.38 15.74
CA ILE A 25 0.45 5.40 14.34
C ILE A 25 -0.64 4.38 14.07
N ALA A 26 -1.51 4.68 13.13
CA ALA A 26 -2.46 3.73 12.56
C ALA A 26 -2.06 3.41 11.12
N LEU A 27 -1.92 2.14 10.79
CA LEU A 27 -1.62 1.69 9.43
C LEU A 27 -2.89 1.48 8.64
N ALA A 28 -2.92 1.95 7.41
CA ALA A 28 -3.98 1.67 6.45
C ALA A 28 -3.35 1.33 5.10
N GLY A 29 -3.56 0.12 4.63
CA GLY A 29 -3.07 -0.35 3.34
C GLY A 29 -4.10 -0.19 2.23
N LEU A 30 -3.67 0.25 1.05
CA LEU A 30 -4.52 0.28 -0.14
C LEU A 30 -4.67 -1.13 -0.70
N ALA A 31 -5.91 -1.56 -0.93
CA ALA A 31 -6.18 -2.88 -1.52
C ALA A 31 -5.64 -2.95 -2.96
N ILE A 32 -4.93 -4.00 -3.32
CA ILE A 32 -4.69 -5.25 -2.58
C ILE A 32 -3.26 -5.30 -2.01
N GLY A 33 -2.25 -4.90 -2.76
CA GLY A 33 -0.83 -5.01 -2.41
C GLY A 33 -0.48 -4.23 -1.14
N GLY A 34 -0.96 -3.00 -1.02
CA GLY A 34 -0.78 -2.17 0.17
C GLY A 34 -1.40 -2.79 1.43
N ALA A 35 -2.54 -3.48 1.28
CA ALA A 35 -3.18 -4.19 2.40
C ALA A 35 -2.33 -5.37 2.90
N TRP A 36 -1.72 -6.15 2.01
CA TRP A 36 -0.80 -7.23 2.40
C TRP A 36 0.42 -6.69 3.16
N ILE A 37 0.97 -5.57 2.68
CA ILE A 37 2.11 -4.92 3.33
C ILE A 37 1.70 -4.41 4.72
N ALA A 38 0.56 -3.74 4.84
CA ALA A 38 0.06 -3.22 6.11
C ALA A 38 -0.22 -4.34 7.13
N GLU A 39 -0.81 -5.45 6.70
CA GLU A 39 -1.03 -6.65 7.51
C GLU A 39 0.29 -7.18 8.10
N ARG A 40 1.29 -7.37 7.24
CA ARG A 40 2.59 -7.88 7.66
C ARG A 40 3.33 -6.90 8.56
N LEU A 41 3.28 -5.60 8.25
CA LEU A 41 3.85 -4.55 9.10
C LEU A 41 3.20 -4.51 10.49
N ALA A 42 1.88 -4.63 10.57
CA ALA A 42 1.17 -4.65 11.85
C ALA A 42 1.63 -5.83 12.71
N ARG A 43 1.79 -7.00 12.11
CA ARG A 43 2.32 -8.18 12.79
C ARG A 43 3.77 -7.97 13.25
N ASP A 44 4.65 -7.53 12.37
CA ASP A 44 6.09 -7.38 12.65
C ASP A 44 6.37 -6.23 13.62
N LEU A 45 5.53 -5.20 13.65
CA LEU A 45 5.56 -4.09 14.61
C LEU A 45 4.74 -4.36 15.88
N LYS A 46 4.05 -5.49 15.95
CA LYS A 46 3.16 -5.86 17.07
C LYS A 46 2.06 -4.81 17.32
N LEU A 47 1.50 -4.25 16.25
CA LEU A 47 0.36 -3.36 16.34
C LEU A 47 -0.93 -4.17 16.50
N PRO A 48 -1.93 -3.63 17.23
CA PRO A 48 -3.17 -4.37 17.54
C PRO A 48 -4.06 -4.56 16.30
N HIS A 49 -3.94 -3.71 15.31
CA HIS A 49 -4.78 -3.72 14.10
C HIS A 49 -4.10 -2.99 12.93
N TYR A 50 -4.67 -3.15 11.75
CA TYR A 50 -4.40 -2.36 10.56
C TYR A 50 -5.71 -2.12 9.80
N GLY A 51 -5.78 -1.06 9.02
CA GLY A 51 -6.92 -0.76 8.16
C GLY A 51 -6.65 -1.15 6.72
N VAL A 52 -7.74 -1.27 5.97
CA VAL A 52 -7.74 -1.49 4.53
C VAL A 52 -8.63 -0.44 3.88
N ILE A 53 -8.13 0.22 2.84
CA ILE A 53 -8.89 1.15 2.02
C ILE A 53 -9.01 0.55 0.62
N ASN A 54 -10.26 0.36 0.16
CA ASN A 54 -10.52 -0.17 -1.16
C ASN A 54 -11.01 0.95 -2.09
N VAL A 55 -10.17 1.31 -3.04
CA VAL A 55 -10.46 2.26 -4.12
C VAL A 55 -10.18 1.64 -5.49
N ALA A 56 -10.56 0.38 -5.65
CA ALA A 56 -10.25 -0.43 -6.84
C ALA A 56 -10.61 0.26 -8.16
N PHE A 57 -11.73 0.99 -8.21
CA PHE A 57 -12.19 1.71 -9.40
C PHE A 57 -11.32 2.93 -9.79
N HIS A 58 -10.41 3.36 -8.94
CA HIS A 58 -9.52 4.51 -9.15
C HIS A 58 -8.06 4.11 -9.38
N ARG A 59 -7.78 2.79 -9.47
CA ARG A 59 -6.41 2.32 -9.74
C ARG A 59 -6.06 2.50 -11.21
N ASP A 60 -4.81 2.87 -11.48
CA ASP A 60 -4.28 3.04 -12.84
C ASP A 60 -4.29 1.75 -13.66
N ASP A 61 -4.22 0.60 -12.98
CA ASP A 61 -4.20 -0.73 -13.58
C ASP A 61 -5.60 -1.40 -13.62
N TYR A 62 -6.66 -0.69 -13.21
CA TYR A 62 -8.02 -1.24 -13.15
C TYR A 62 -8.50 -1.82 -14.47
N ALA A 63 -8.33 -1.09 -15.56
CA ALA A 63 -8.75 -1.52 -16.90
C ALA A 63 -7.89 -2.66 -17.45
N GLU A 64 -6.72 -2.91 -16.85
CA GLU A 64 -5.70 -3.82 -17.36
C GLU A 64 -5.71 -5.19 -16.68
N LYS A 65 -6.20 -5.28 -15.43
CA LYS A 65 -6.17 -6.52 -14.62
C LYS A 65 -7.29 -7.51 -14.93
N GLY A 66 -8.28 -7.16 -15.72
CA GLY A 66 -9.41 -8.02 -16.08
C GLY A 66 -10.37 -8.32 -14.92
N LEU A 67 -11.48 -9.00 -15.26
CA LEU A 67 -12.62 -9.23 -14.35
C LEU A 67 -12.29 -10.03 -13.09
N ALA A 68 -11.34 -10.97 -13.15
CA ALA A 68 -11.00 -11.82 -12.01
C ALA A 68 -10.27 -11.02 -10.90
N ALA A 69 -9.36 -10.14 -11.28
CA ALA A 69 -8.66 -9.26 -10.33
C ALA A 69 -9.59 -8.18 -9.76
N ILE A 70 -10.53 -7.69 -10.56
CA ILE A 70 -11.58 -6.76 -10.13
C ILE A 70 -12.44 -7.41 -9.04
N ARG A 71 -12.93 -8.64 -9.27
CA ARG A 71 -13.75 -9.36 -8.29
C ARG A 71 -13.04 -9.61 -6.97
N SER A 72 -11.74 -9.92 -7.00
CA SER A 72 -10.97 -10.11 -5.77
C SER A 72 -10.76 -8.80 -5.01
N ALA A 73 -10.61 -7.67 -5.71
CA ALA A 73 -10.55 -6.36 -5.09
C ALA A 73 -11.91 -5.90 -4.54
N GLU A 74 -13.01 -6.16 -5.26
CA GLU A 74 -14.37 -5.86 -4.81
C GLU A 74 -14.79 -6.62 -3.56
N SER A 75 -14.23 -7.81 -3.32
CA SER A 75 -14.49 -8.59 -2.11
C SER A 75 -13.88 -8.00 -0.84
N MET A 76 -12.94 -7.05 -0.98
CA MET A 76 -12.22 -6.42 0.12
C MET A 76 -12.79 -5.01 0.35
N ALA A 77 -13.76 -4.89 1.25
CA ALA A 77 -14.34 -3.60 1.62
C ALA A 77 -13.36 -2.73 2.41
N THR A 78 -13.54 -1.40 2.34
CA THR A 78 -12.84 -0.47 3.23
C THR A 78 -13.20 -0.79 4.69
N HIS A 79 -12.18 -1.02 5.50
CA HIS A 79 -12.32 -1.35 6.92
C HIS A 79 -11.22 -0.67 7.72
N LEU A 80 -11.60 0.26 8.59
CA LEU A 80 -10.70 1.03 9.46
C LEU A 80 -11.05 0.74 10.91
N PRO A 81 -10.37 -0.23 11.58
CA PRO A 81 -10.68 -0.67 12.93
C PRO A 81 -10.13 0.25 14.03
N PHE A 82 -9.98 1.53 13.73
CA PHE A 82 -9.52 2.59 14.61
C PHE A 82 -10.30 3.86 14.34
N GLU A 83 -10.31 4.78 15.29
CA GLU A 83 -10.88 6.10 15.08
C GLU A 83 -9.96 6.93 14.18
N VAL A 84 -10.48 7.41 13.06
CA VAL A 84 -9.74 8.22 12.08
C VAL A 84 -9.55 9.65 12.59
N ALA A 85 -10.55 10.21 13.26
CA ALA A 85 -10.48 11.57 13.78
C ALA A 85 -9.31 11.73 14.75
N GLY A 86 -8.40 12.63 14.45
CA GLY A 86 -7.21 12.91 15.28
C GLY A 86 -6.09 11.87 15.20
N ALA A 87 -6.24 10.82 14.40
CA ALA A 87 -5.20 9.79 14.25
C ALA A 87 -4.04 10.25 13.36
N HIS A 88 -2.84 9.75 13.66
CA HIS A 88 -1.69 9.82 12.77
C HIS A 88 -1.67 8.56 11.91
N ILE A 89 -2.01 8.70 10.63
CA ILE A 89 -2.23 7.59 9.72
C ILE A 89 -1.04 7.45 8.76
N VAL A 90 -0.57 6.23 8.60
CA VAL A 90 0.40 5.86 7.57
C VAL A 90 -0.34 5.05 6.51
N LEU A 91 -0.52 5.65 5.34
CA LEU A 91 -1.01 4.96 4.14
C LEU A 91 0.10 4.15 3.52
N ILE A 92 -0.19 2.90 3.21
CA ILE A 92 0.74 1.96 2.60
C ILE A 92 0.22 1.56 1.21
N ASP A 93 1.07 1.68 0.22
CA ASP A 93 0.81 1.13 -1.11
C ASP A 93 2.04 0.38 -1.64
N ASP A 94 1.86 -0.48 -2.62
CA ASP A 94 2.93 -1.24 -3.24
C ASP A 94 3.68 -0.39 -4.28
N VAL A 95 2.95 0.22 -5.22
CA VAL A 95 3.53 0.98 -6.34
C VAL A 95 2.83 2.32 -6.51
N LEU A 96 3.60 3.39 -6.41
CA LEU A 96 3.14 4.75 -6.70
C LEU A 96 3.44 5.08 -8.17
N LEU A 97 2.40 5.47 -8.91
CA LEU A 97 2.50 5.86 -10.31
C LEU A 97 1.97 7.29 -10.51
N THR A 98 0.71 7.46 -10.85
CA THR A 98 0.10 8.77 -11.17
C THR A 98 -0.32 9.58 -9.95
N GLY A 99 -0.62 8.93 -8.85
CA GLY A 99 -1.18 9.52 -7.63
C GLY A 99 -2.71 9.46 -7.55
N THR A 100 -3.39 8.98 -8.58
CA THR A 100 -4.87 8.93 -8.62
C THR A 100 -5.45 7.99 -7.57
N THR A 101 -4.83 6.84 -7.36
CA THR A 101 -5.23 5.86 -6.32
C THR A 101 -5.09 6.46 -4.92
N VAL A 102 -3.97 7.13 -4.65
CA VAL A 102 -3.72 7.77 -3.35
C VAL A 102 -4.71 8.90 -3.10
N ARG A 103 -5.01 9.72 -4.10
CA ARG A 103 -6.02 10.78 -3.97
C ARG A 103 -7.38 10.20 -3.59
N ALA A 104 -7.80 9.13 -4.25
CA ALA A 104 -9.06 8.45 -3.96
C ALA A 104 -9.06 7.87 -2.53
N ALA A 105 -7.94 7.29 -2.10
CA ALA A 105 -7.79 6.78 -0.74
C ALA A 105 -7.88 7.90 0.32
N LEU A 106 -7.31 9.06 0.06
CA LEU A 106 -7.42 10.22 0.94
C LEU A 106 -8.89 10.68 1.06
N ASN A 107 -9.63 10.74 -0.06
CA ASN A 107 -11.06 11.09 -0.02
C ASN A 107 -11.86 10.08 0.81
N GLU A 108 -11.65 8.79 0.59
CA GLU A 108 -12.30 7.71 1.36
C GLU A 108 -11.96 7.81 2.85
N LEU A 109 -10.70 8.04 3.18
CA LEU A 109 -10.24 8.18 4.56
C LEU A 109 -10.91 9.34 5.28
N PHE A 110 -11.04 10.49 4.64
CA PHE A 110 -11.66 11.69 5.20
C PHE A 110 -13.18 11.55 5.39
N ASP A 111 -13.82 10.62 4.69
CA ASP A 111 -15.24 10.28 4.94
C ASP A 111 -15.44 9.58 6.30
N PHE A 112 -14.41 8.95 6.84
CA PHE A 112 -14.43 8.33 8.18
C PHE A 112 -14.07 9.29 9.32
N GLY A 113 -13.53 10.45 9.02
CA GLY A 113 -13.12 11.45 10.00
C GLY A 113 -11.89 12.25 9.51
N ARG A 114 -11.55 13.30 10.24
CA ARG A 114 -10.37 14.12 9.92
C ARG A 114 -9.15 13.62 10.70
N PRO A 115 -8.17 13.00 10.03
CA PRO A 115 -6.93 12.59 10.70
C PRO A 115 -6.10 13.81 11.12
N ALA A 116 -5.24 13.65 12.12
CA ALA A 116 -4.26 14.66 12.51
C ALA A 116 -3.15 14.81 11.45
N SER A 117 -2.73 13.68 10.88
CA SER A 117 -1.76 13.64 9.78
C SER A 117 -1.94 12.38 8.94
N VAL A 118 -1.51 12.45 7.69
CA VAL A 118 -1.42 11.29 6.79
C VAL A 118 -0.05 11.31 6.15
N GLU A 119 0.69 10.21 6.28
CA GLU A 119 1.95 9.96 5.60
C GLU A 119 1.74 8.85 4.58
N LEU A 120 2.40 8.92 3.45
CA LEU A 120 2.37 7.90 2.40
C LEU A 120 3.71 7.17 2.33
N MET A 121 3.67 5.86 2.38
CA MET A 121 4.85 5.01 2.25
C MET A 121 4.61 3.94 1.19
N VAL A 122 5.56 3.77 0.28
CA VAL A 122 5.47 2.85 -0.85
C VAL A 122 6.74 2.03 -1.02
N LEU A 123 6.61 0.82 -1.55
CA LEU A 123 7.79 0.00 -1.88
C LEU A 123 8.48 0.51 -3.13
N ALA A 124 7.71 0.85 -4.17
CA ALA A 124 8.25 1.33 -5.44
C ALA A 124 7.57 2.60 -5.92
N ASP A 125 8.34 3.51 -6.51
CA ASP A 125 7.85 4.73 -7.13
C ASP A 125 8.28 4.77 -8.60
N ARG A 126 7.32 4.83 -9.52
CA ARG A 126 7.54 4.89 -10.97
C ARG A 126 7.72 6.31 -11.51
N GLY A 127 7.49 7.34 -10.70
CA GLY A 127 7.77 8.74 -11.02
C GLY A 127 6.87 9.42 -12.05
N LYS A 128 5.84 8.76 -12.58
CA LYS A 128 4.95 9.31 -13.61
C LYS A 128 3.69 9.95 -13.00
N ARG A 129 3.87 11.05 -12.28
CA ARG A 129 2.75 11.75 -11.60
C ARG A 129 1.84 12.47 -12.59
N GLU A 130 0.54 12.37 -12.33
CA GLU A 130 -0.50 13.23 -12.88
C GLU A 130 -1.08 14.18 -11.83
N LEU A 131 -0.90 13.85 -10.56
CA LEU A 131 -1.33 14.64 -9.39
C LEU A 131 -0.14 14.98 -8.50
N PRO A 132 -0.21 16.07 -7.71
CA PRO A 132 0.87 16.50 -6.83
C PRO A 132 0.92 15.64 -5.55
N ILE A 133 1.14 14.35 -5.71
CA ILE A 133 1.27 13.36 -4.63
C ILE A 133 2.74 12.97 -4.50
N THR A 134 3.24 13.02 -3.27
CA THR A 134 4.61 12.62 -2.92
C THR A 134 4.55 11.62 -1.76
N ALA A 135 5.36 10.57 -1.82
CA ALA A 135 5.51 9.64 -0.72
C ALA A 135 6.57 10.16 0.29
N ASP A 136 6.28 9.96 1.57
CA ASP A 136 7.22 10.27 2.67
C ASP A 136 8.33 9.23 2.78
N PHE A 137 8.05 8.01 2.34
CA PHE A 137 9.03 6.94 2.20
C PHE A 137 8.86 6.22 0.86
N VAL A 138 9.96 6.01 0.16
CA VAL A 138 10.06 5.22 -1.07
C VAL A 138 11.16 4.19 -0.90
N GLY A 139 10.83 2.92 -1.08
CA GLY A 139 11.81 1.83 -1.04
C GLY A 139 12.81 1.92 -2.19
N GLU A 140 12.30 2.10 -3.40
CA GLU A 140 13.11 2.27 -4.61
C GLU A 140 12.36 3.07 -5.68
N HIS A 141 13.06 3.98 -6.35
CA HIS A 141 12.57 4.62 -7.56
C HIS A 141 12.89 3.75 -8.78
N VAL A 142 11.87 3.44 -9.58
CA VAL A 142 11.99 2.45 -10.65
C VAL A 142 11.51 3.01 -11.99
N THR A 143 12.18 2.63 -13.06
CA THR A 143 11.73 2.89 -14.42
C THR A 143 11.15 1.59 -14.99
N VAL A 144 9.89 1.65 -15.39
CA VAL A 144 9.17 0.55 -16.02
C VAL A 144 8.67 1.03 -17.39
N ALA A 145 8.81 0.22 -18.41
CA ALA A 145 8.37 0.55 -19.76
C ALA A 145 6.85 0.80 -19.81
N ASP A 146 6.38 1.63 -20.74
CA ASP A 146 4.98 2.03 -20.81
C ASP A 146 4.02 0.86 -21.11
N HIS A 147 4.52 -0.16 -21.79
CA HIS A 147 3.78 -1.37 -22.10
C HIS A 147 3.81 -2.42 -20.98
N GLN A 148 4.41 -2.08 -19.83
CA GLN A 148 4.53 -3.00 -18.70
C GLN A 148 3.91 -2.44 -17.43
N ILE A 149 3.40 -3.37 -16.61
CA ILE A 149 2.88 -3.11 -15.27
C ILE A 149 3.80 -3.79 -14.26
N LEU A 150 4.07 -3.10 -13.17
CA LEU A 150 4.76 -3.67 -12.01
C LEU A 150 3.73 -4.14 -11.00
N VAL A 151 3.70 -5.43 -10.72
CA VAL A 151 2.71 -6.07 -9.85
C VAL A 151 3.40 -6.69 -8.63
N LEU A 152 2.88 -6.42 -7.45
CA LEU A 152 3.30 -7.11 -6.23
C LEU A 152 2.53 -8.42 -6.09
N GLU A 153 3.26 -9.50 -5.91
CA GLU A 153 2.72 -10.82 -5.58
C GLU A 153 3.16 -11.24 -4.18
N LYS A 154 2.35 -12.07 -3.54
CA LYS A 154 2.74 -12.78 -2.34
C LYS A 154 2.90 -14.26 -2.61
N THR A 155 4.03 -14.82 -2.22
CA THR A 155 4.31 -16.26 -2.32
C THR A 155 4.24 -16.87 -0.93
N ILE A 156 3.31 -17.81 -0.75
CA ILE A 156 3.14 -18.52 0.52
C ILE A 156 4.36 -19.41 0.76
N ARG A 157 4.96 -19.29 1.95
CA ARG A 157 6.02 -20.18 2.41
C ARG A 157 5.43 -21.25 3.34
N ASP A 158 5.80 -22.49 3.13
CA ASP A 158 5.48 -23.63 4.02
C ASP A 158 4.00 -23.92 4.27
N GLY A 159 3.11 -23.59 3.32
CA GLY A 159 1.68 -23.91 3.41
C GLY A 159 0.89 -23.16 4.49
N SER A 160 1.48 -22.15 5.11
CA SER A 160 0.83 -21.30 6.11
C SER A 160 0.52 -19.94 5.50
N ASP A 161 -0.74 -19.55 5.48
CA ASP A 161 -1.19 -18.20 5.04
C ASP A 161 -0.57 -17.06 5.86
N SER A 162 0.02 -17.35 7.00
CA SER A 162 0.66 -16.38 7.87
C SER A 162 2.13 -16.08 7.51
N GLN A 163 2.77 -16.93 6.69
CA GLN A 163 4.16 -16.74 6.26
C GLN A 163 4.24 -16.66 4.74
N TYR A 164 4.35 -15.45 4.23
CA TYR A 164 4.52 -15.20 2.81
C TYR A 164 5.68 -14.23 2.56
N ALA A 165 6.25 -14.35 1.37
CA ALA A 165 7.25 -13.42 0.85
C ALA A 165 6.63 -12.54 -0.22
N PHE A 166 7.16 -11.34 -0.39
CA PHE A 166 6.79 -10.44 -1.47
C PHE A 166 7.72 -10.62 -2.66
N GLN A 167 7.13 -10.54 -3.85
CA GLN A 167 7.85 -10.54 -5.12
C GLN A 167 7.23 -9.51 -6.04
N PHE A 168 8.07 -8.75 -6.76
CA PHE A 168 7.61 -7.94 -7.86
C PHE A 168 7.76 -8.70 -9.18
N VAL A 169 6.72 -8.68 -9.98
CA VAL A 169 6.71 -9.20 -11.36
C VAL A 169 6.36 -8.10 -12.35
N LEU A 170 6.90 -8.20 -13.55
CA LEU A 170 6.52 -7.34 -14.67
C LEU A 170 5.54 -8.10 -15.54
N GLU A 171 4.38 -7.50 -15.77
CA GLU A 171 3.35 -8.02 -16.67
C GLU A 171 3.23 -7.10 -17.88
N GLU A 172 2.91 -7.68 -19.03
CA GLU A 172 2.58 -6.90 -20.22
C GLU A 172 1.18 -6.30 -20.11
N ARG A 173 1.03 -5.04 -20.51
CA ARG A 173 -0.28 -4.43 -20.64
C ARG A 173 -1.09 -5.16 -21.69
N ALA A 174 -2.33 -5.50 -21.38
CA ALA A 174 -3.27 -5.97 -22.38
C ALA A 174 -3.47 -4.86 -23.43
N ALA A 175 -3.36 -5.22 -24.70
CA ALA A 175 -3.54 -4.30 -25.82
C ALA A 175 -4.98 -3.79 -25.91
#